data_4923db6a65493709bb651c26bae32c03
#
_entry.id   4923db6a65493709bb651c26bae32c03
#
_cell.length_a   1.000
_cell.length_b   1.000
_cell.length_c   1.000
_cell.angle_alpha   90.00
_cell.angle_beta   90.00
_cell.angle_gamma   90.00
#
_symmetry.space_group_name_H-M   'P 1'
#
loop_
_entity.id
_entity.type
_entity.pdbx_description
1 polymer ?
#
loop_
_entity_poly.entity_id
_entity_poly.type
_entity_poly.pdbx_seq_one_letter_code
_entity_poly.pdbx_strand_id
1 'polypeptide(L)'
;MPINLAGKVAFFSGEFGGSDGRRPIDAKTKTPNEDYVLCDGVETNGIPIPDLRGLMIVCTSDDHPMGETGGSDTATFTMEGTVGDCTLTIAQTPAHKHVYRVRAESRDCAYASGSPQFWLNDTETSTSNVGGGQAHTHPIEGTVSVKRSLPPYYALAAVMYVGD
;
A
#
# COMPACT_ATOMS: atom_id res chain seq x y z
N MET A 1 43.41 3.24 -27.11
CA MET A 1 43.62 2.56 -25.84
C MET A 1 42.40 2.74 -24.96
N PRO A 2 41.82 1.70 -24.39
CA PRO A 2 40.82 1.90 -23.38
C PRO A 2 41.47 2.59 -22.17
N ILE A 3 40.90 3.71 -21.73
CA ILE A 3 41.37 4.39 -20.55
C ILE A 3 40.91 3.56 -19.35
N ASN A 4 41.82 2.79 -18.75
CA ASN A 4 41.58 2.12 -17.49
C ASN A 4 41.87 3.12 -16.38
N LEU A 5 40.86 3.70 -15.80
CA LEU A 5 40.93 4.60 -14.64
C LEU A 5 40.53 3.82 -13.39
N ALA A 6 41.35 3.89 -12.35
CA ALA A 6 40.98 3.38 -11.02
C ALA A 6 39.63 3.99 -10.63
N GLY A 7 38.69 3.16 -10.15
CA GLY A 7 37.32 3.57 -9.88
C GLY A 7 36.34 3.36 -11.01
N LYS A 8 36.77 2.96 -12.22
CA LYS A 8 35.85 2.61 -13.29
C LYS A 8 35.06 1.35 -12.95
N VAL A 9 33.73 1.43 -12.95
CA VAL A 9 32.85 0.27 -12.76
C VAL A 9 32.44 -0.32 -14.10
N ALA A 10 32.44 -1.66 -14.17
CA ALA A 10 31.99 -2.45 -15.31
C ALA A 10 31.07 -3.58 -14.82
N PHE A 11 30.27 -4.13 -15.72
CA PHE A 11 29.43 -5.29 -15.41
C PHE A 11 30.07 -6.57 -15.94
N PHE A 12 30.02 -7.62 -15.12
CA PHE A 12 30.64 -8.90 -15.38
C PHE A 12 29.63 -10.06 -15.22
N SER A 13 29.70 -11.03 -16.16
CA SER A 13 28.94 -12.27 -16.11
C SER A 13 29.91 -13.44 -16.11
N GLY A 14 30.15 -14.06 -14.98
CA GLY A 14 31.08 -15.17 -14.83
C GLY A 14 31.37 -15.52 -13.38
N GLU A 15 32.39 -16.36 -13.20
CA GLU A 15 32.82 -16.83 -11.90
C GLU A 15 33.80 -15.86 -11.25
N PHE A 16 33.90 -15.93 -9.93
CA PHE A 16 34.87 -15.19 -9.12
C PHE A 16 35.86 -16.14 -8.46
N GLY A 17 37.11 -15.68 -8.26
CA GLY A 17 38.17 -16.43 -7.63
C GLY A 17 39.24 -15.48 -7.08
N GLY A 18 40.48 -15.92 -7.08
CA GLY A 18 41.58 -15.25 -6.43
C GLY A 18 41.71 -15.66 -4.96
N SER A 19 42.66 -15.08 -4.24
CA SER A 19 42.91 -15.38 -2.82
C SER A 19 41.77 -14.92 -1.91
N ASP A 20 41.04 -13.89 -2.33
CA ASP A 20 39.93 -13.27 -1.63
C ASP A 20 38.55 -13.67 -2.17
N GLY A 21 38.49 -14.46 -3.29
CA GLY A 21 37.28 -14.86 -3.94
C GLY A 21 36.53 -13.73 -4.67
N ARG A 22 37.17 -12.55 -4.81
CA ARG A 22 36.54 -11.31 -5.30
C ARG A 22 36.97 -10.90 -6.70
N ARG A 23 37.91 -11.66 -7.31
CA ARG A 23 38.47 -11.36 -8.63
C ARG A 23 37.68 -12.03 -9.71
N PRO A 24 37.21 -11.32 -10.76
CA PRO A 24 36.53 -11.96 -11.89
C PRO A 24 37.49 -12.90 -12.60
N ILE A 25 37.03 -14.10 -12.92
CA ILE A 25 37.80 -15.11 -13.66
C ILE A 25 37.63 -14.87 -15.16
N ASP A 26 38.73 -14.67 -15.86
CA ASP A 26 38.72 -14.59 -17.32
C ASP A 26 38.22 -15.91 -17.92
N ALA A 27 37.20 -15.83 -18.77
CA ALA A 27 36.54 -17.00 -19.35
C ALA A 27 37.46 -17.84 -20.26
N LYS A 28 38.52 -17.22 -20.85
CA LYS A 28 39.45 -17.86 -21.76
C LYS A 28 40.64 -18.47 -21.05
N THR A 29 41.29 -17.67 -20.18
CA THR A 29 42.50 -18.09 -19.47
C THR A 29 42.23 -18.87 -18.21
N LYS A 30 41.02 -18.81 -17.70
CA LYS A 30 40.57 -19.41 -16.41
C LYS A 30 41.38 -18.92 -15.21
N THR A 31 41.95 -17.73 -15.32
CA THR A 31 42.75 -17.08 -14.26
C THR A 31 42.00 -15.88 -13.70
N PRO A 32 42.18 -15.58 -12.40
CA PRO A 32 41.65 -14.35 -11.81
C PRO A 32 42.27 -13.12 -12.47
N ASN A 33 41.44 -12.12 -12.74
CA ASN A 33 41.91 -10.82 -13.21
C ASN A 33 42.11 -9.88 -12.00
N GLU A 34 43.36 -9.67 -11.64
CA GLU A 34 43.72 -8.90 -10.46
C GLU A 34 43.43 -7.39 -10.59
N ASP A 35 43.26 -6.89 -11.83
CA ASP A 35 42.94 -5.48 -12.07
C ASP A 35 41.51 -5.10 -11.69
N TYR A 36 40.66 -6.08 -11.49
CA TYR A 36 39.25 -5.85 -11.15
C TYR A 36 38.87 -6.54 -9.85
N VAL A 37 37.94 -5.93 -9.12
CA VAL A 37 37.40 -6.47 -7.89
C VAL A 37 35.88 -6.31 -7.83
N LEU A 38 35.21 -7.23 -7.18
CA LEU A 38 33.77 -7.17 -6.93
C LEU A 38 33.42 -5.93 -6.12
N CYS A 39 32.36 -5.22 -6.50
CA CYS A 39 31.81 -4.09 -5.77
C CYS A 39 30.94 -4.57 -4.60
N ASP A 40 31.59 -4.93 -3.50
CA ASP A 40 30.98 -5.52 -2.29
C ASP A 40 31.20 -4.71 -1.01
N GLY A 41 31.73 -3.48 -1.13
CA GLY A 41 31.96 -2.58 -0.02
C GLY A 41 33.30 -2.78 0.70
N VAL A 42 34.12 -3.76 0.29
CA VAL A 42 35.39 -4.05 0.96
C VAL A 42 36.55 -3.32 0.27
N GLU A 43 37.24 -2.46 1.02
CA GLU A 43 38.41 -1.74 0.52
C GLU A 43 39.44 -2.68 -0.11
N THR A 44 40.06 -2.24 -1.20
CA THR A 44 41.06 -3.02 -1.92
C THR A 44 42.19 -2.08 -2.34
N ASN A 45 43.43 -2.40 -1.98
CA ASN A 45 44.64 -1.60 -2.30
C ASN A 45 44.52 -0.11 -1.88
N GLY A 46 43.84 0.18 -0.76
CA GLY A 46 43.63 1.56 -0.30
C GLY A 46 42.54 2.29 -1.08
N ILE A 47 41.83 1.61 -1.98
CA ILE A 47 40.72 2.16 -2.77
C ILE A 47 39.39 1.73 -2.11
N PRO A 48 38.52 2.67 -1.72
CA PRO A 48 37.21 2.35 -1.21
C PRO A 48 36.33 1.80 -2.33
N ILE A 49 35.80 0.58 -2.16
CA ILE A 49 34.95 -0.09 -3.13
C ILE A 49 33.50 0.10 -2.71
N PRO A 50 32.61 0.60 -3.59
CA PRO A 50 31.20 0.70 -3.25
C PRO A 50 30.54 -0.68 -3.16
N ASP A 51 29.55 -0.86 -2.28
CA ASP A 51 28.69 -2.03 -2.31
C ASP A 51 27.50 -1.77 -3.24
N LEU A 52 27.54 -2.40 -4.42
CA LEU A 52 26.50 -2.24 -5.45
C LEU A 52 25.58 -3.47 -5.56
N ARG A 53 25.72 -4.42 -4.65
CA ARG A 53 24.93 -5.65 -4.67
C ARG A 53 23.48 -5.36 -4.33
N GLY A 54 22.57 -5.84 -5.18
CA GLY A 54 21.13 -5.65 -4.99
C GLY A 54 20.62 -4.22 -5.25
N LEU A 55 21.46 -3.33 -5.74
CA LEU A 55 21.11 -1.96 -6.08
C LEU A 55 20.87 -1.80 -7.58
N MET A 56 19.90 -0.97 -7.93
CA MET A 56 19.72 -0.47 -9.30
C MET A 56 20.59 0.78 -9.47
N ILE A 57 21.36 0.79 -10.56
CA ILE A 57 22.25 1.92 -10.84
C ILE A 57 21.45 3.06 -11.49
N VAL A 58 21.57 4.23 -10.91
CA VAL A 58 20.98 5.48 -11.40
C VAL A 58 22.13 6.42 -11.81
N CYS A 59 21.97 7.14 -12.93
CA CYS A 59 22.90 8.16 -13.32
C CYS A 59 22.85 9.35 -12.35
N THR A 60 24.01 9.96 -12.08
CA THR A 60 24.10 11.15 -11.24
C THR A 60 23.34 12.33 -11.84
N SER A 61 22.72 13.11 -10.97
CA SER A 61 22.06 14.39 -11.27
C SER A 61 22.19 15.32 -10.06
N ASP A 62 21.65 16.53 -10.16
CA ASP A 62 21.58 17.45 -9.00
C ASP A 62 20.75 16.84 -7.85
N ASP A 63 19.72 16.07 -8.17
CA ASP A 63 18.86 15.37 -7.19
C ASP A 63 19.48 14.06 -6.68
N HIS A 64 20.43 13.49 -7.43
CA HIS A 64 21.08 12.20 -7.11
C HIS A 64 22.59 12.34 -7.27
N PRO A 65 23.27 12.90 -6.26
CA PRO A 65 24.72 13.05 -6.29
C PRO A 65 25.44 11.70 -6.26
N MET A 66 26.69 11.70 -6.73
CA MET A 66 27.52 10.48 -6.76
C MET A 66 27.69 9.88 -5.37
N GLY A 67 27.47 8.58 -5.27
CA GLY A 67 27.60 7.80 -4.03
C GLY A 67 26.34 7.83 -3.15
N GLU A 68 25.29 8.55 -3.55
CA GLU A 68 24.01 8.49 -2.85
C GLU A 68 23.41 7.09 -2.97
N THR A 69 22.83 6.62 -1.87
CA THR A 69 22.04 5.38 -1.83
C THR A 69 20.66 5.70 -1.35
N GLY A 70 19.65 5.15 -2.02
CA GLY A 70 18.27 5.45 -1.69
C GLY A 70 17.28 4.48 -2.31
N GLY A 71 16.02 4.82 -2.16
CA GLY A 71 14.92 4.00 -2.68
C GLY A 71 14.43 2.97 -1.68
N SER A 72 13.36 2.28 -2.05
CA SER A 72 12.77 1.19 -1.28
C SER A 72 12.14 0.18 -2.22
N ASP A 73 12.25 -1.09 -1.87
CA ASP A 73 11.56 -2.20 -2.55
C ASP A 73 10.08 -2.30 -2.16
N THR A 74 9.65 -1.56 -1.16
CA THR A 74 8.28 -1.46 -0.69
C THR A 74 7.75 -0.05 -0.87
N ALA A 75 6.56 0.06 -1.44
CA ALA A 75 5.80 1.30 -1.46
C ALA A 75 4.59 1.16 -0.52
N THR A 76 4.46 2.07 0.43
CA THR A 76 3.29 2.17 1.30
C THR A 76 2.43 3.31 0.81
N PHE A 77 1.16 3.00 0.52
CA PHE A 77 0.17 4.01 0.16
C PHE A 77 -0.85 4.09 1.28
N THR A 78 -1.08 5.29 1.78
CA THR A 78 -2.20 5.56 2.67
C THR A 78 -3.39 5.93 1.79
N MET A 79 -4.45 5.14 1.89
CA MET A 79 -5.72 5.48 1.26
C MET A 79 -6.53 6.29 2.25
N GLU A 80 -6.70 7.56 1.95
CA GLU A 80 -7.60 8.44 2.67
C GLU A 80 -8.71 8.83 1.72
N GLY A 81 -9.94 8.65 2.15
CA GLY A 81 -11.08 9.00 1.34
C GLY A 81 -12.37 8.92 2.13
N THR A 82 -13.37 9.61 1.63
CA THR A 82 -14.75 9.49 2.09
C THR A 82 -15.55 8.81 1.01
N VAL A 83 -16.31 7.79 1.38
CA VAL A 83 -17.39 7.32 0.51
C VAL A 83 -18.35 8.50 0.35
N GLY A 84 -18.66 8.87 -0.87
CA GLY A 84 -19.61 9.96 -1.13
C GLY A 84 -20.92 9.78 -0.36
N ASP A 85 -21.60 10.89 -0.11
CA ASP A 85 -22.85 10.93 0.63
C ASP A 85 -23.83 9.89 0.08
N CYS A 86 -24.25 8.94 0.92
CA CYS A 86 -25.25 7.95 0.59
C CYS A 86 -26.53 8.30 1.37
N THR A 87 -27.51 8.84 0.67
CA THR A 87 -28.84 9.05 1.22
C THR A 87 -29.66 7.80 0.99
N LEU A 88 -30.01 7.10 2.08
CA LEU A 88 -30.91 5.97 1.99
C LEU A 88 -32.30 6.45 1.57
N THR A 89 -32.83 5.90 0.51
CA THR A 89 -34.22 6.12 0.10
C THR A 89 -35.15 5.36 1.04
N ILE A 90 -36.44 5.76 1.10
CA ILE A 90 -37.45 5.04 1.89
C ILE A 90 -37.50 3.55 1.49
N ALA A 91 -37.24 3.24 0.21
CA ALA A 91 -37.21 1.88 -0.28
C ALA A 91 -35.99 1.07 0.25
N GLN A 92 -34.92 1.74 0.67
CA GLN A 92 -33.68 1.12 1.18
C GLN A 92 -33.69 0.96 2.70
N THR A 93 -34.55 1.66 3.41
CA THR A 93 -34.76 1.44 4.84
C THR A 93 -35.82 0.37 5.05
N PRO A 94 -35.64 -0.56 6.00
CA PRO A 94 -36.69 -1.51 6.35
C PRO A 94 -37.97 -0.76 6.69
N ALA A 95 -39.06 -1.11 6.02
CA ALA A 95 -40.39 -0.54 6.30
C ALA A 95 -40.79 -0.96 7.72
N HIS A 96 -40.93 -0.01 8.63
CA HIS A 96 -41.42 -0.26 9.97
C HIS A 96 -42.42 0.83 10.41
N LYS A 97 -43.42 0.43 11.15
CA LYS A 97 -44.37 1.32 11.76
C LYS A 97 -44.62 0.87 13.19
N HIS A 98 -44.86 1.84 14.05
CA HIS A 98 -45.33 1.55 15.39
C HIS A 98 -46.84 1.66 15.42
N VAL A 99 -47.49 0.61 15.90
CA VAL A 99 -48.90 0.60 16.11
C VAL A 99 -49.16 0.86 17.58
N TYR A 100 -49.94 1.87 17.89
CA TYR A 100 -50.39 2.12 19.25
C TYR A 100 -51.91 2.24 19.29
N ARG A 101 -52.48 1.81 20.39
CA ARG A 101 -53.91 1.88 20.59
C ARG A 101 -54.25 3.17 21.31
N VAL A 102 -55.06 4.01 20.67
CA VAL A 102 -55.62 5.19 21.30
C VAL A 102 -56.99 4.85 21.91
N ARG A 103 -57.12 5.03 23.18
CA ARG A 103 -58.38 4.95 23.83
C ARG A 103 -59.16 6.22 23.50
N ALA A 104 -60.11 6.14 22.59
CA ALA A 104 -61.02 7.24 22.35
C ALA A 104 -62.04 7.25 23.48
N GLU A 105 -61.97 8.30 24.35
CA GLU A 105 -63.05 8.59 25.25
C GLU A 105 -64.24 9.13 24.41
N SER A 106 -65.22 8.29 24.13
CA SER A 106 -66.45 8.81 23.59
C SER A 106 -67.21 9.51 24.73
N ARG A 107 -67.39 10.82 24.61
CA ARG A 107 -68.12 11.63 25.58
C ARG A 107 -69.62 11.45 25.54
N ASP A 108 -70.16 10.57 24.70
CA ASP A 108 -71.57 10.28 24.66
C ASP A 108 -71.90 9.04 25.47
N CYS A 109 -71.88 9.18 26.77
CA CYS A 109 -72.58 8.29 27.66
C CYS A 109 -74.08 8.67 27.64
N ALA A 110 -74.82 8.20 26.69
CA ALA A 110 -76.25 8.20 26.81
C ALA A 110 -76.63 7.18 27.88
N TYR A 111 -77.05 7.62 29.05
CA TYR A 111 -77.64 6.79 30.10
C TYR A 111 -78.95 6.23 29.62
N ALA A 112 -78.94 5.06 29.01
CA ALA A 112 -80.14 4.23 28.91
C ALA A 112 -80.00 3.14 29.98
N SER A 113 -81.05 3.09 30.79
CA SER A 113 -81.28 2.21 31.92
C SER A 113 -80.77 0.79 31.71
N GLY A 114 -79.80 0.39 32.58
CA GLY A 114 -79.47 -1.01 32.83
C GLY A 114 -78.26 -1.60 32.12
N SER A 115 -77.06 -1.32 32.62
CA SER A 115 -75.74 -1.86 32.37
C SER A 115 -74.81 -0.91 31.59
N PRO A 116 -73.66 -0.54 32.15
CA PRO A 116 -72.67 0.25 31.45
C PRO A 116 -71.99 -0.64 30.41
N GLN A 117 -72.38 -0.57 29.17
CA GLN A 117 -71.61 -1.15 28.06
C GLN A 117 -70.53 -0.14 27.68
N PHE A 118 -69.33 -0.39 28.12
CA PHE A 118 -68.15 0.31 27.61
C PHE A 118 -67.83 -0.25 26.22
N TRP A 119 -68.21 0.46 25.21
CA TRP A 119 -67.67 0.22 23.87
C TRP A 119 -66.28 0.81 23.80
N LEU A 120 -65.30 -0.03 23.93
CA LEU A 120 -63.92 0.33 23.63
C LEU A 120 -63.75 0.35 22.12
N ASN A 121 -63.86 1.52 21.55
CA ASN A 121 -63.51 1.68 20.16
C ASN A 121 -61.97 1.73 20.08
N ASP A 122 -61.37 0.57 19.94
CA ASP A 122 -59.95 0.45 19.75
C ASP A 122 -59.58 0.91 18.32
N THR A 123 -59.27 2.19 18.21
CA THR A 123 -58.79 2.71 16.93
C THR A 123 -57.27 2.48 16.90
N GLU A 124 -56.83 1.61 16.02
CA GLU A 124 -55.40 1.47 15.74
C GLU A 124 -54.93 2.71 14.99
N THR A 125 -53.99 3.42 15.63
CA THR A 125 -53.35 4.57 15.01
C THR A 125 -51.90 4.19 14.79
N SER A 126 -51.35 4.46 13.62
CA SER A 126 -49.96 4.24 13.32
C SER A 126 -49.18 5.55 13.40
N THR A 127 -47.93 5.47 13.86
CA THR A 127 -47.02 6.59 13.70
C THR A 127 -46.75 6.83 12.21
N SER A 128 -46.47 8.07 11.85
CA SER A 128 -45.89 8.35 10.55
C SER A 128 -44.57 7.57 10.37
N ASN A 129 -44.25 7.21 9.15
CA ASN A 129 -43.00 6.51 8.85
C ASN A 129 -41.79 7.23 9.45
N VAL A 130 -41.08 6.51 10.28
CA VAL A 130 -39.82 7.01 10.87
C VAL A 130 -38.68 6.43 10.06
N GLY A 131 -38.06 7.27 9.31
CA GLY A 131 -36.84 7.00 8.61
C GLY A 131 -36.29 8.36 8.18
N GLY A 132 -35.32 8.86 8.90
CA GLY A 132 -34.86 10.24 8.71
C GLY A 132 -33.86 10.37 7.56
N GLY A 133 -33.84 9.53 6.57
CA GLY A 133 -33.08 9.64 5.30
C GLY A 133 -31.88 10.60 5.28
N GLN A 134 -31.17 10.76 6.41
CA GLN A 134 -30.05 11.68 6.45
C GLN A 134 -28.82 11.09 5.77
N ALA A 135 -28.20 11.90 4.91
CA ALA A 135 -26.92 11.56 4.31
C ALA A 135 -25.87 11.29 5.40
N HIS A 136 -25.13 10.22 5.25
CA HIS A 136 -24.01 9.90 6.12
C HIS A 136 -22.79 9.52 5.28
N THR A 137 -21.61 9.77 5.81
CA THR A 137 -20.34 9.48 5.15
C THR A 137 -19.62 8.36 5.89
N HIS A 138 -18.98 7.48 5.13
CA HIS A 138 -18.08 6.47 5.68
C HIS A 138 -16.65 6.85 5.30
N PRO A 139 -15.77 7.18 6.26
CA PRO A 139 -14.36 7.32 5.96
C PRO A 139 -13.79 5.97 5.52
N ILE A 140 -12.99 5.98 4.45
CA ILE A 140 -12.17 4.84 4.08
C ILE A 140 -10.78 5.13 4.61
N GLU A 141 -10.38 4.41 5.64
CA GLU A 141 -9.03 4.46 6.17
C GLU A 141 -8.37 3.10 5.93
N GLY A 142 -7.18 3.13 5.36
CA GLY A 142 -6.44 1.90 5.13
C GLY A 142 -5.03 2.17 4.64
N THR A 143 -4.13 1.30 5.03
CA THR A 143 -2.76 1.29 4.53
C THR A 143 -2.58 0.08 3.62
N VAL A 144 -2.20 0.33 2.36
CA VAL A 144 -1.88 -0.73 1.41
C VAL A 144 -0.37 -0.76 1.21
N SER A 145 0.25 -1.87 1.55
CA SER A 145 1.65 -2.11 1.23
C SER A 145 1.75 -2.92 -0.06
N VAL A 146 2.33 -2.33 -1.07
CA VAL A 146 2.54 -2.99 -2.36
C VAL A 146 4.01 -3.34 -2.49
N LYS A 147 4.30 -4.63 -2.59
CA LYS A 147 5.64 -5.10 -2.93
C LYS A 147 5.86 -4.85 -4.43
N ARG A 148 6.87 -4.06 -4.78
CA ARG A 148 7.18 -3.81 -6.18
C ARG A 148 7.62 -5.11 -6.84
N SER A 149 6.98 -5.46 -7.95
CA SER A 149 7.46 -6.52 -8.83
C SER A 149 8.50 -5.92 -9.76
N LEU A 150 9.71 -6.44 -9.72
CA LEU A 150 10.71 -6.10 -10.72
C LEU A 150 10.28 -6.69 -12.08
N PRO A 151 10.48 -5.96 -13.18
CA PRO A 151 10.33 -6.54 -14.51
C PRO A 151 11.33 -7.71 -14.68
N PRO A 152 11.16 -8.59 -15.68
CA PRO A 152 12.15 -9.61 -15.97
C PRO A 152 13.56 -8.99 -16.07
N TYR A 153 14.52 -9.54 -15.35
CA TYR A 153 15.87 -9.00 -15.27
C TYR A 153 16.92 -10.11 -15.45
N TYR A 154 18.12 -9.70 -15.83
CA TYR A 154 19.30 -10.53 -15.80
C TYR A 154 20.32 -9.90 -14.85
N ALA A 155 20.74 -10.63 -13.83
CA ALA A 155 21.67 -10.12 -12.84
C ALA A 155 23.12 -10.22 -13.33
N LEU A 156 23.84 -9.11 -13.23
CA LEU A 156 25.27 -9.00 -13.51
C LEU A 156 25.97 -8.52 -12.23
N ALA A 157 27.19 -8.97 -12.02
CA ALA A 157 28.03 -8.43 -10.96
C ALA A 157 28.66 -7.10 -11.41
N ALA A 158 28.66 -6.10 -10.53
CA ALA A 158 29.46 -4.89 -10.71
C ALA A 158 30.89 -5.15 -10.24
N VAL A 159 31.87 -4.81 -11.07
CA VAL A 159 33.29 -4.91 -10.77
C VAL A 159 33.95 -3.57 -10.98
N MET A 160 34.90 -3.21 -10.15
CA MET A 160 35.65 -1.96 -10.24
C MET A 160 37.10 -2.21 -10.61
N TYR A 161 37.64 -1.39 -11.50
CA TYR A 161 39.03 -1.38 -11.85
C TYR A 161 39.88 -0.79 -10.70
N VAL A 162 40.86 -1.55 -10.23
CA VAL A 162 41.77 -1.22 -9.11
C VAL A 162 43.25 -1.39 -9.51
N GLY A 163 43.51 -1.70 -10.78
CA GLY A 163 44.86 -1.77 -11.31
C GLY A 163 45.52 -0.40 -11.41
N ASP A 164 46.86 -0.40 -11.57
CA ASP A 164 47.70 0.78 -11.73
C ASP A 164 47.52 1.45 -13.12
#